data_6d5dca0fcbaf012305e6b083dd3e8621
#
_entry.id   6d5dca0fcbaf012305e6b083dd3e8621
#
_cell.length_a   1.000
_cell.length_b   1.000
_cell.length_c   1.000
_cell.angle_alpha   90.00
_cell.angle_beta   90.00
_cell.angle_gamma   90.00
#
_symmetry.space_group_name_H-M   'P 1'
#
loop_
_entity.id
_entity.type
_entity.pdbx_description
1 polymer ?
#
loop_
_entity_poly.entity_id
_entity_poly.type
_entity_poly.pdbx_seq_one_letter_code
_entity_poly.pdbx_strand_id
1 'polypeptide(L)'
;MREYLDSKSQKKVALLEKIFYAENHTSTQEELLNDLNITYPTLISTIKTINFDIERFGYKAFSIVHSAPNLSYTLKISDNCSIQLIINAYIRESPKFQILETLLLASFPNLQALSKKVHVSYSGIKKEIKELNEELRERNLSISTGNQVEITGDEFSLRIFYAFLFLVTYSGDRWPFSFVQYDEITDLLESCPKEIYRANSIDKGMMIHYYVAMHLLRDRMNCQIDTTRQFKVALYKACTEESKKSESAFIKKVAKQLPNRNYKEITYTTQIILSTIVAFGSYSSIEKMPSFFYMDEQLEEMGFMKLVDFASERVNDNLSIPFSEKEMELLRYSFASINYRYFLLDNLINRFNNIVPGYTDLDRNIRKIHKVNHLEPLISQLVNLKEMRLLKPFEERLASDYLIILDKRIDFSIHTLPIKVTILSTISNETAVFDFMRYFSSYYNLEIINQVDPVVDLYISDFSVSPEVLTSLRINQPIVYVNTRWLESDYVKINDNLAKIARKKFIANKKD
;
A
#
# COMPACT_ATOMS: atom_id res chain seq x y z
N MET A 1 9.69 -0.04 8.36
CA MET A 1 10.34 -1.35 8.65
C MET A 1 11.85 -1.26 8.82
N ARG A 2 12.52 -0.27 8.22
CA ARG A 2 13.98 -0.07 8.45
C ARG A 2 14.34 0.32 9.89
N GLU A 3 13.41 0.90 10.63
CA GLU A 3 13.52 1.24 12.04
C GLU A 3 13.77 0.04 12.96
N TYR A 4 13.40 -1.18 12.47
CA TYR A 4 13.68 -2.43 13.20
C TYR A 4 15.09 -2.96 12.97
N LEU A 5 15.80 -2.51 11.92
CA LEU A 5 17.16 -2.94 11.64
C LEU A 5 18.15 -2.32 12.62
N ASP A 6 19.10 -3.11 13.09
CA ASP A 6 20.29 -2.57 13.78
C ASP A 6 21.22 -1.81 12.81
N SER A 7 22.11 -1.00 13.34
CA SER A 7 23.00 -0.12 12.54
C SER A 7 23.90 -0.91 11.56
N LYS A 8 24.25 -2.17 11.87
CA LYS A 8 25.06 -3.01 10.97
C LYS A 8 24.22 -3.52 9.81
N SER A 9 23.01 -4.01 10.11
CA SER A 9 22.07 -4.48 9.10
C SER A 9 21.57 -3.34 8.21
N GLN A 10 21.38 -2.13 8.72
CA GLN A 10 21.06 -0.95 7.91
C GLN A 10 22.12 -0.68 6.84
N LYS A 11 23.42 -0.77 7.17
CA LYS A 11 24.51 -0.59 6.20
C LYS A 11 24.52 -1.69 5.14
N LYS A 12 24.26 -2.95 5.52
CA LYS A 12 24.17 -4.06 4.58
C LYS A 12 22.99 -3.89 3.62
N VAL A 13 21.83 -3.52 4.14
CA VAL A 13 20.63 -3.27 3.33
C VAL A 13 20.86 -2.09 2.39
N ALA A 14 21.43 -0.98 2.85
CA ALA A 14 21.75 0.16 1.99
C ALA A 14 22.68 -0.23 0.82
N LEU A 15 23.70 -1.05 1.08
CA LEU A 15 24.58 -1.55 0.02
C LEU A 15 23.83 -2.46 -0.98
N LEU A 16 23.03 -3.39 -0.49
CA LEU A 16 22.21 -4.28 -1.32
C LEU A 16 21.26 -3.50 -2.23
N GLU A 17 20.54 -2.53 -1.67
CA GLU A 17 19.59 -1.71 -2.42
C GLU A 17 20.31 -0.84 -3.46
N LYS A 18 21.48 -0.28 -3.12
CA LYS A 18 22.24 0.53 -4.08
C LYS A 18 22.64 -0.29 -5.31
N ILE A 19 23.12 -1.53 -5.13
CA ILE A 19 23.45 -2.41 -6.24
C ILE A 19 22.17 -2.87 -6.96
N PHE A 20 21.11 -3.20 -6.23
CA PHE A 20 19.87 -3.70 -6.83
C PHE A 20 19.17 -2.69 -7.74
N TYR A 21 19.14 -1.40 -7.34
CA TYR A 21 18.51 -0.34 -8.13
C TYR A 21 19.41 0.26 -9.22
N ALA A 22 20.68 -0.15 -9.28
CA ALA A 22 21.56 0.25 -10.36
C ALA A 22 21.21 -0.48 -11.67
N GLU A 23 21.63 0.08 -12.79
CA GLU A 23 21.44 -0.51 -14.12
C GLU A 23 22.04 -1.93 -14.18
N ASN A 24 21.25 -2.89 -14.66
CA ASN A 24 21.61 -4.31 -14.68
C ASN A 24 22.07 -4.87 -13.32
N HIS A 25 21.56 -4.31 -12.21
CA HIS A 25 21.97 -4.65 -10.84
C HIS A 25 23.48 -4.58 -10.63
N THR A 26 24.14 -3.59 -11.24
CA THR A 26 25.59 -3.45 -11.21
C THR A 26 25.97 -2.02 -10.85
N SER A 27 26.86 -1.87 -9.86
CA SER A 27 27.44 -0.58 -9.47
C SER A 27 28.96 -0.67 -9.45
N THR A 28 29.60 0.42 -9.82
CA THR A 28 31.06 0.53 -9.73
C THR A 28 31.52 0.67 -8.29
N GLN A 29 32.76 0.28 -8.03
CA GLN A 29 33.39 0.44 -6.72
C GLN A 29 33.35 1.92 -6.29
N GLU A 30 33.68 2.84 -7.19
CA GLU A 30 33.71 4.28 -6.90
C GLU A 30 32.35 4.83 -6.49
N GLU A 31 31.27 4.48 -7.21
CA GLU A 31 29.91 4.85 -6.85
C GLU A 31 29.53 4.35 -5.45
N LEU A 32 29.85 3.07 -5.14
CA LEU A 32 29.51 2.49 -3.84
C LEU A 32 30.27 3.16 -2.69
N LEU A 33 31.55 3.50 -2.91
CA LEU A 33 32.34 4.20 -1.88
C LEU A 33 31.83 5.63 -1.62
N ASN A 34 31.52 6.35 -2.70
CA ASN A 34 31.07 7.74 -2.62
C ASN A 34 29.65 7.84 -2.05
N ASP A 35 28.69 7.09 -2.60
CA ASP A 35 27.28 7.20 -2.24
C ASP A 35 26.98 6.69 -0.83
N LEU A 36 27.71 5.67 -0.38
CA LEU A 36 27.56 5.11 0.97
C LEU A 36 28.52 5.73 1.99
N ASN A 37 29.42 6.60 1.55
CA ASN A 37 30.45 7.22 2.36
C ASN A 37 31.23 6.19 3.21
N ILE A 38 31.73 5.13 2.56
CA ILE A 38 32.47 4.05 3.21
C ILE A 38 33.85 3.88 2.57
N THR A 39 34.77 3.25 3.32
CA THR A 39 36.12 2.91 2.81
C THR A 39 36.10 1.59 2.05
N TYR A 40 37.10 1.39 1.17
CA TYR A 40 37.27 0.13 0.43
C TYR A 40 37.34 -1.13 1.32
N PRO A 41 38.13 -1.16 2.43
CA PRO A 41 38.10 -2.30 3.34
C PRO A 41 36.72 -2.58 3.93
N THR A 42 35.94 -1.52 4.23
CA THR A 42 34.57 -1.63 4.74
C THR A 42 33.64 -2.22 3.66
N LEU A 43 33.76 -1.77 2.40
CA LEU A 43 32.98 -2.31 1.29
C LEU A 43 33.20 -3.82 1.15
N ILE A 44 34.47 -4.25 1.05
CA ILE A 44 34.82 -5.67 0.89
C ILE A 44 34.34 -6.52 2.07
N SER A 45 34.54 -6.07 3.30
CA SER A 45 34.09 -6.80 4.49
C SER A 45 32.56 -6.89 4.55
N THR A 46 31.86 -5.83 4.15
CA THR A 46 30.39 -5.81 4.12
C THR A 46 29.86 -6.79 3.07
N ILE A 47 30.41 -6.79 1.84
CA ILE A 47 30.01 -7.72 0.78
C ILE A 47 30.25 -9.17 1.21
N LYS A 48 31.42 -9.48 1.78
CA LYS A 48 31.70 -10.83 2.29
C LYS A 48 30.67 -11.26 3.33
N THR A 49 30.33 -10.34 4.25
CA THR A 49 29.34 -10.62 5.30
C THR A 49 27.94 -10.82 4.70
N ILE A 50 27.55 -10.01 3.70
CA ILE A 50 26.27 -10.17 3.02
C ILE A 50 26.18 -11.53 2.33
N ASN A 51 27.19 -11.92 1.57
CA ASN A 51 27.20 -13.22 0.88
C ASN A 51 27.14 -14.39 1.88
N PHE A 52 27.87 -14.30 2.99
CA PHE A 52 27.79 -15.27 4.08
C PHE A 52 26.37 -15.32 4.70
N ASP A 53 25.76 -14.17 4.96
CA ASP A 53 24.41 -14.10 5.51
C ASP A 53 23.37 -14.68 4.54
N ILE A 54 23.48 -14.38 3.25
CA ILE A 54 22.62 -14.94 2.20
C ILE A 54 22.66 -16.47 2.18
N GLU A 55 23.86 -17.04 2.26
CA GLU A 55 24.06 -18.49 2.32
C GLU A 55 23.45 -19.08 3.60
N ARG A 56 23.69 -18.44 4.75
CA ARG A 56 23.16 -18.83 6.06
C ARG A 56 21.62 -18.75 6.11
N PHE A 57 21.01 -17.77 5.44
CA PHE A 57 19.56 -17.65 5.29
C PHE A 57 18.95 -18.71 4.37
N GLY A 58 19.78 -19.42 3.61
CA GLY A 58 19.35 -20.42 2.64
C GLY A 58 18.90 -19.86 1.28
N TYR A 59 19.15 -18.57 1.00
CA TYR A 59 18.74 -17.92 -0.23
C TYR A 59 19.78 -18.08 -1.35
N LYS A 60 19.98 -19.31 -1.82
CA LYS A 60 20.97 -19.67 -2.86
C LYS A 60 20.79 -18.93 -4.20
N ALA A 61 19.64 -18.30 -4.40
CA ALA A 61 19.34 -17.54 -5.60
C ALA A 61 20.00 -16.15 -5.66
N PHE A 62 20.71 -15.74 -4.60
CA PHE A 62 21.33 -14.43 -4.49
C PHE A 62 22.84 -14.56 -4.26
N SER A 63 23.62 -13.65 -4.86
CA SER A 63 25.02 -13.44 -4.52
C SER A 63 25.53 -12.11 -5.07
N ILE A 64 26.45 -11.46 -4.36
CA ILE A 64 27.17 -10.29 -4.89
C ILE A 64 28.50 -10.76 -5.45
N VAL A 65 28.72 -10.52 -6.74
CA VAL A 65 29.90 -10.93 -7.49
C VAL A 65 30.71 -9.71 -7.89
N HIS A 66 32.05 -9.79 -7.72
CA HIS A 66 32.98 -8.75 -8.17
C HIS A 66 33.47 -9.04 -9.59
N SER A 67 33.46 -8.01 -10.44
CA SER A 67 34.07 -8.02 -11.77
C SER A 67 35.38 -7.21 -11.75
N ALA A 68 36.51 -7.91 -11.77
CA ALA A 68 37.82 -7.27 -11.71
C ALA A 68 38.12 -6.32 -12.89
N PRO A 69 37.78 -6.64 -14.16
CA PRO A 69 38.06 -5.75 -15.28
C PRO A 69 37.41 -4.37 -15.15
N ASN A 70 36.20 -4.30 -14.59
CA ASN A 70 35.41 -3.07 -14.52
C ASN A 70 35.35 -2.50 -13.10
N LEU A 71 36.05 -3.07 -12.13
CA LEU A 71 35.97 -2.71 -10.71
C LEU A 71 34.51 -2.49 -10.26
N SER A 72 33.64 -3.44 -10.60
CA SER A 72 32.21 -3.36 -10.35
C SER A 72 31.69 -4.54 -9.53
N TYR A 73 30.55 -4.34 -8.89
CA TYR A 73 29.84 -5.35 -8.10
C TYR A 73 28.45 -5.55 -8.69
N THR A 74 28.11 -6.79 -8.99
CA THR A 74 26.81 -7.19 -9.55
C THR A 74 26.06 -8.06 -8.56
N LEU A 75 24.82 -7.73 -8.26
CA LEU A 75 23.91 -8.60 -7.53
C LEU A 75 23.29 -9.60 -8.50
N LYS A 76 23.70 -10.86 -8.40
CA LYS A 76 23.01 -11.96 -9.08
C LYS A 76 21.74 -12.28 -8.30
N ILE A 77 20.62 -12.30 -8.99
CA ILE A 77 19.29 -12.60 -8.45
C ILE A 77 18.53 -13.43 -9.49
N SER A 78 17.82 -14.46 -9.05
CA SER A 78 16.92 -15.22 -9.94
C SER A 78 15.64 -14.43 -10.20
N ASP A 79 15.07 -14.55 -11.40
CA ASP A 79 13.87 -13.82 -11.86
C ASP A 79 12.63 -14.03 -10.98
N ASN A 80 12.57 -15.15 -10.24
CA ASN A 80 11.47 -15.50 -9.34
C ASN A 80 11.72 -15.11 -7.87
N CYS A 81 12.74 -14.31 -7.58
CA CYS A 81 13.10 -13.88 -6.23
C CYS A 81 13.05 -12.37 -6.08
N SER A 82 12.81 -11.91 -4.86
CA SER A 82 12.81 -10.48 -4.50
C SER A 82 13.88 -10.19 -3.46
N ILE A 83 14.60 -9.07 -3.61
CA ILE A 83 15.54 -8.56 -2.61
C ILE A 83 14.90 -8.40 -1.24
N GLN A 84 13.57 -8.19 -1.19
CA GLN A 84 12.81 -8.06 0.05
C GLN A 84 12.96 -9.29 0.97
N LEU A 85 13.18 -10.49 0.41
CA LEU A 85 13.44 -11.70 1.21
C LEU A 85 14.67 -11.56 2.10
N ILE A 86 15.76 -11.00 1.56
CA ILE A 86 17.00 -10.77 2.31
C ILE A 86 16.79 -9.65 3.35
N ILE A 87 16.13 -8.57 2.95
CA ILE A 87 15.83 -7.45 3.86
C ILE A 87 14.98 -7.95 5.03
N ASN A 88 13.95 -8.73 4.75
CA ASN A 88 13.08 -9.32 5.76
C ASN A 88 13.85 -10.29 6.69
N ALA A 89 14.81 -11.05 6.16
CA ALA A 89 15.66 -11.91 6.99
C ALA A 89 16.50 -11.08 7.97
N TYR A 90 17.10 -9.96 7.53
CA TYR A 90 17.79 -9.05 8.43
C TYR A 90 16.89 -8.43 9.48
N ILE A 91 15.64 -8.07 9.13
CA ILE A 91 14.66 -7.56 10.10
C ILE A 91 14.37 -8.65 11.15
N ARG A 92 14.07 -9.88 10.74
CA ARG A 92 13.76 -10.99 11.65
C ARG A 92 14.93 -11.33 12.60
N GLU A 93 16.17 -11.12 12.20
CA GLU A 93 17.34 -11.32 13.06
C GLU A 93 17.66 -10.13 13.97
N SER A 94 17.04 -8.99 13.73
CA SER A 94 17.28 -7.80 14.54
C SER A 94 16.81 -7.99 15.98
N PRO A 95 17.54 -7.43 16.97
CA PRO A 95 17.13 -7.49 18.38
C PRO A 95 15.71 -6.98 18.63
N LYS A 96 15.33 -5.86 18.00
CA LYS A 96 14.00 -5.27 18.14
C LYS A 96 12.90 -6.23 17.71
N PHE A 97 13.04 -6.83 16.53
CA PHE A 97 12.04 -7.80 16.04
C PHE A 97 11.98 -9.05 16.91
N GLN A 98 13.11 -9.61 17.31
CA GLN A 98 13.16 -10.78 18.18
C GLN A 98 12.54 -10.52 19.56
N ILE A 99 12.70 -9.32 20.11
CA ILE A 99 12.00 -8.91 21.35
C ILE A 99 10.50 -8.93 21.12
N LEU A 100 10.00 -8.29 20.07
CA LEU A 100 8.57 -8.23 19.76
C LEU A 100 7.99 -9.62 19.51
N GLU A 101 8.63 -10.42 18.65
CA GLU A 101 8.17 -11.78 18.34
C GLU A 101 8.12 -12.67 19.60
N THR A 102 9.13 -12.56 20.46
CA THR A 102 9.19 -13.33 21.70
C THR A 102 8.10 -12.89 22.68
N LEU A 103 7.86 -11.58 22.83
CA LEU A 103 6.84 -11.04 23.72
C LEU A 103 5.40 -11.23 23.22
N LEU A 104 5.21 -11.49 21.94
CA LEU A 104 3.89 -11.90 21.44
C LEU A 104 3.42 -13.20 22.06
N LEU A 105 4.34 -14.16 22.26
CA LEU A 105 4.03 -15.53 22.66
C LEU A 105 4.18 -15.78 24.16
N ALA A 106 4.94 -14.96 24.89
CA ALA A 106 5.19 -15.18 26.30
C ALA A 106 5.60 -13.90 27.03
N SER A 107 5.28 -13.83 28.33
CA SER A 107 5.86 -12.86 29.26
C SER A 107 7.08 -13.46 29.96
N PHE A 108 7.95 -12.60 30.51
CA PHE A 108 9.18 -13.00 31.18
C PHE A 108 9.26 -12.39 32.58
N PRO A 109 9.82 -13.12 33.56
CA PRO A 109 9.87 -12.64 34.94
C PRO A 109 10.73 -11.39 35.11
N ASN A 110 11.69 -11.16 34.24
CA ASN A 110 12.55 -9.98 34.27
C ASN A 110 13.33 -9.80 32.94
N LEU A 111 13.98 -8.65 32.79
CA LEU A 111 14.78 -8.34 31.61
C LEU A 111 15.95 -9.31 31.39
N GLN A 112 16.52 -9.90 32.45
CA GLN A 112 17.61 -10.86 32.31
C GLN A 112 17.14 -12.16 31.65
N ALA A 113 15.94 -12.63 31.98
CA ALA A 113 15.35 -13.80 31.34
C ALA A 113 15.08 -13.55 29.86
N LEU A 114 14.51 -12.39 29.50
CA LEU A 114 14.30 -12.00 28.11
C LEU A 114 15.64 -11.83 27.36
N SER A 115 16.62 -11.18 27.98
CA SER A 115 17.99 -11.01 27.44
C SER A 115 18.63 -12.34 27.05
N LYS A 116 18.54 -13.33 27.90
CA LYS A 116 19.01 -14.70 27.61
C LYS A 116 18.25 -15.35 26.45
N LYS A 117 16.93 -15.16 26.40
CA LYS A 117 16.05 -15.76 25.37
C LYS A 117 16.34 -15.21 23.97
N VAL A 118 16.56 -13.89 23.87
CA VAL A 118 16.81 -13.22 22.56
C VAL A 118 18.31 -13.05 22.27
N HIS A 119 19.19 -13.60 23.11
CA HIS A 119 20.66 -13.52 22.94
C HIS A 119 21.22 -12.11 22.82
N VAL A 120 20.63 -11.14 23.51
CA VAL A 120 21.04 -9.74 23.55
C VAL A 120 21.56 -9.41 24.95
N SER A 121 22.64 -8.61 25.06
CA SER A 121 23.16 -8.22 26.37
C SER A 121 22.13 -7.43 27.18
N TYR A 122 22.26 -7.47 28.53
CA TYR A 122 21.33 -6.76 29.42
C TYR A 122 21.24 -5.26 29.17
N SER A 123 22.40 -4.61 28.88
CA SER A 123 22.44 -3.19 28.49
C SER A 123 21.82 -2.95 27.11
N GLY A 124 22.05 -3.87 26.18
CA GLY A 124 21.44 -3.83 24.85
C GLY A 124 19.93 -3.92 24.92
N ILE A 125 19.38 -4.89 25.66
CA ILE A 125 17.92 -5.08 25.73
C ILE A 125 17.21 -3.88 26.37
N LYS A 126 17.84 -3.21 27.36
CA LYS A 126 17.30 -1.96 27.93
C LYS A 126 17.21 -0.85 26.89
N LYS A 127 18.24 -0.72 26.04
CA LYS A 127 18.27 0.26 24.98
C LYS A 127 17.19 -0.03 23.93
N GLU A 128 17.13 -1.27 23.45
CA GLU A 128 16.14 -1.67 22.43
C GLU A 128 14.70 -1.52 22.92
N ILE A 129 14.40 -1.90 24.18
CA ILE A 129 13.05 -1.71 24.75
C ILE A 129 12.70 -0.23 24.88
N LYS A 130 13.67 0.63 25.23
CA LYS A 130 13.41 2.08 25.28
C LYS A 130 13.01 2.61 23.91
N GLU A 131 13.79 2.28 22.87
CA GLU A 131 13.51 2.69 21.49
C GLU A 131 12.18 2.11 20.98
N LEU A 132 11.90 0.83 21.23
CA LEU A 132 10.63 0.20 20.92
C LEU A 132 9.44 0.88 21.61
N ASN A 133 9.58 1.26 22.88
CA ASN A 133 8.53 1.96 23.60
C ASN A 133 8.24 3.36 23.04
N GLU A 134 9.22 4.05 22.46
CA GLU A 134 8.99 5.32 21.76
C GLU A 134 8.08 5.09 20.53
N GLU A 135 8.31 4.02 19.75
CA GLU A 135 7.52 3.66 18.59
C GLU A 135 6.13 3.09 18.96
N LEU A 136 6.06 2.25 19.99
CA LEU A 136 4.83 1.56 20.41
C LEU A 136 3.80 2.50 21.06
N ARG A 137 4.25 3.57 21.72
CA ARG A 137 3.38 4.59 22.33
C ARG A 137 2.42 5.21 21.32
N GLU A 138 2.91 5.45 20.10
CA GLU A 138 2.07 5.97 19.03
C GLU A 138 0.91 5.01 18.71
N ARG A 139 1.01 3.74 19.06
CA ARG A 139 0.04 2.67 18.80
C ARG A 139 -0.77 2.29 20.05
N ASN A 140 -0.68 3.07 21.13
CA ASN A 140 -1.22 2.74 22.45
C ASN A 140 -0.74 1.39 22.99
N LEU A 141 0.50 1.03 22.65
CA LEU A 141 1.19 -0.17 23.09
C LEU A 141 2.45 0.21 23.86
N SER A 142 2.90 -0.68 24.73
CA SER A 142 4.18 -0.53 25.44
C SER A 142 4.71 -1.89 25.90
N ILE A 143 6.03 -1.97 26.12
CA ILE A 143 6.66 -3.08 26.78
C ILE A 143 6.81 -2.69 28.26
N SER A 144 6.06 -3.35 29.13
CA SER A 144 6.19 -3.23 30.58
C SER A 144 7.44 -3.99 31.06
N THR A 145 8.11 -3.46 32.07
CA THR A 145 9.29 -4.09 32.70
C THR A 145 9.17 -4.08 34.23
N GLY A 146 7.94 -3.93 34.76
CA GLY A 146 7.67 -3.90 36.20
C GLY A 146 7.71 -5.28 36.84
N ASN A 147 6.54 -5.88 37.12
CA ASN A 147 6.45 -7.20 37.74
C ASN A 147 6.91 -8.32 36.78
N GLN A 148 6.64 -8.17 35.50
CA GLN A 148 7.11 -9.03 34.42
C GLN A 148 7.37 -8.19 33.17
N VAL A 149 8.11 -8.77 32.23
CA VAL A 149 8.36 -8.18 30.93
C VAL A 149 7.34 -8.72 29.96
N GLU A 150 6.47 -7.86 29.49
CA GLU A 150 5.38 -8.21 28.58
C GLU A 150 4.97 -7.02 27.73
N ILE A 151 4.31 -7.29 26.61
CA ILE A 151 3.67 -6.24 25.82
C ILE A 151 2.29 -5.94 26.39
N THR A 152 2.01 -4.67 26.60
CA THR A 152 0.77 -4.17 27.21
C THR A 152 0.12 -3.13 26.32
N GLY A 153 -1.20 -2.93 26.48
CA GLY A 153 -1.98 -1.95 25.77
C GLY A 153 -3.33 -2.51 25.31
N ASP A 154 -3.93 -1.84 24.34
CA ASP A 154 -5.19 -2.28 23.76
C ASP A 154 -5.01 -3.56 22.91
N GLU A 155 -5.70 -4.62 23.26
CA GLU A 155 -5.55 -5.93 22.61
C GLU A 155 -5.91 -5.91 21.12
N PHE A 156 -6.91 -5.13 20.69
CA PHE A 156 -7.24 -4.99 19.28
C PHE A 156 -6.10 -4.31 18.51
N SER A 157 -5.55 -3.24 19.07
CA SER A 157 -4.37 -2.54 18.51
C SER A 157 -3.16 -3.46 18.38
N LEU A 158 -2.94 -4.30 19.40
CA LEU A 158 -1.86 -5.27 19.42
C LEU A 158 -2.03 -6.31 18.30
N ARG A 159 -3.21 -6.87 18.11
CA ARG A 159 -3.48 -7.84 17.03
C ARG A 159 -3.26 -7.24 15.65
N ILE A 160 -3.77 -6.04 15.42
CA ILE A 160 -3.57 -5.33 14.15
C ILE A 160 -2.07 -5.06 13.92
N PHE A 161 -1.37 -4.57 14.93
CA PHE A 161 0.07 -4.30 14.85
C PHE A 161 0.87 -5.54 14.46
N TYR A 162 0.69 -6.65 15.17
CA TYR A 162 1.44 -7.89 14.90
C TYR A 162 1.04 -8.56 13.59
N ALA A 163 -0.23 -8.49 13.20
CA ALA A 163 -0.65 -9.00 11.89
C ALA A 163 0.08 -8.29 10.75
N PHE A 164 0.18 -6.95 10.81
CA PHE A 164 0.96 -6.17 9.84
C PHE A 164 2.46 -6.45 9.93
N LEU A 165 3.02 -6.45 11.13
CA LEU A 165 4.44 -6.71 11.34
C LEU A 165 4.85 -8.06 10.72
N PHE A 166 4.05 -9.11 10.97
CA PHE A 166 4.31 -10.45 10.46
C PHE A 166 4.03 -10.54 8.96
N LEU A 167 2.96 -9.93 8.46
CA LEU A 167 2.70 -9.86 7.03
C LEU A 167 3.91 -9.30 6.28
N VAL A 168 4.46 -8.18 6.71
CA VAL A 168 5.56 -7.53 6.01
C VAL A 168 6.88 -8.32 6.13
N THR A 169 7.12 -8.95 7.27
CA THR A 169 8.42 -9.61 7.54
C THR A 169 8.47 -11.07 7.11
N TYR A 170 7.31 -11.72 6.95
CA TYR A 170 7.24 -13.16 6.61
C TYR A 170 6.61 -13.46 5.27
N SER A 171 5.89 -12.51 4.64
CA SER A 171 5.29 -12.72 3.32
C SER A 171 6.32 -13.12 2.27
N GLY A 172 5.97 -14.15 1.50
CA GLY A 172 6.82 -14.67 0.44
C GLY A 172 7.95 -15.58 0.89
N ASP A 173 8.12 -15.80 2.21
CA ASP A 173 9.14 -16.68 2.77
C ASP A 173 8.52 -17.88 3.48
N ARG A 174 7.87 -17.67 4.63
CA ARG A 174 7.28 -18.74 5.43
C ARG A 174 6.09 -18.25 6.25
N TRP A 175 5.23 -19.20 6.64
CA TRP A 175 4.14 -18.96 7.57
C TRP A 175 4.69 -18.87 9.00
N PRO A 176 4.46 -17.76 9.75
CA PRO A 176 5.09 -17.57 11.07
C PRO A 176 4.32 -18.19 12.25
N PHE A 177 3.07 -18.58 12.04
CA PHE A 177 2.19 -19.02 13.14
C PHE A 177 2.30 -20.51 13.34
N SER A 178 3.03 -20.96 14.39
CA SER A 178 3.16 -22.38 14.71
C SER A 178 1.89 -23.00 15.28
N PHE A 179 1.03 -22.20 15.95
CA PHE A 179 -0.19 -22.67 16.63
C PHE A 179 -1.47 -22.48 15.80
N VAL A 180 -1.38 -21.86 14.64
CA VAL A 180 -2.48 -21.61 13.70
C VAL A 180 -1.98 -21.95 12.30
N GLN A 181 -2.50 -23.02 11.68
CA GLN A 181 -2.05 -23.45 10.37
C GLN A 181 -2.69 -22.60 9.25
N TYR A 182 -1.97 -22.43 8.15
CA TYR A 182 -2.48 -21.66 7.00
C TYR A 182 -3.77 -22.27 6.43
N ASP A 183 -3.81 -23.61 6.32
CA ASP A 183 -4.98 -24.34 5.79
C ASP A 183 -6.21 -24.22 6.69
N GLU A 184 -6.02 -24.12 8.02
CA GLU A 184 -7.14 -23.85 8.95
C GLU A 184 -7.81 -22.51 8.68
N ILE A 185 -7.02 -21.48 8.35
CA ILE A 185 -7.53 -20.17 7.99
C ILE A 185 -8.24 -20.20 6.65
N THR A 186 -7.67 -20.88 5.66
CA THR A 186 -8.29 -21.06 4.35
C THR A 186 -9.65 -21.73 4.46
N ASP A 187 -9.72 -22.86 5.20
CA ASP A 187 -10.97 -23.56 5.45
C ASP A 187 -12.01 -22.70 6.21
N LEU A 188 -11.56 -21.88 7.16
CA LEU A 188 -12.42 -20.94 7.86
C LEU A 188 -12.98 -19.88 6.90
N LEU A 189 -12.15 -19.27 6.08
CA LEU A 189 -12.51 -18.21 5.14
C LEU A 189 -13.46 -18.68 4.03
N GLU A 190 -13.43 -19.95 3.63
CA GLU A 190 -14.40 -20.54 2.71
C GLU A 190 -15.86 -20.44 3.20
N SER A 191 -16.07 -20.41 4.52
CA SER A 191 -17.40 -20.23 5.12
C SER A 191 -17.79 -18.76 5.33
N CYS A 192 -16.90 -17.82 5.03
CA CYS A 192 -17.16 -16.40 5.18
C CYS A 192 -18.33 -15.95 4.26
N PRO A 193 -19.17 -14.99 4.70
CA PRO A 193 -20.21 -14.44 3.84
C PRO A 193 -19.65 -13.92 2.52
N LYS A 194 -20.19 -14.42 1.39
CA LYS A 194 -19.69 -14.10 0.04
C LYS A 194 -19.83 -12.64 -0.35
N GLU A 195 -20.69 -11.90 0.34
CA GLU A 195 -20.84 -10.45 0.15
C GLU A 195 -19.61 -9.65 0.64
N ILE A 196 -18.79 -10.21 1.55
CA ILE A 196 -17.62 -9.52 2.11
C ILE A 196 -16.29 -10.20 1.79
N TYR A 197 -16.29 -11.47 1.41
CA TYR A 197 -15.07 -12.22 1.08
C TYR A 197 -15.26 -13.20 -0.07
N ARG A 198 -14.34 -13.11 -1.06
CA ARG A 198 -14.18 -14.11 -2.12
C ARG A 198 -12.68 -14.36 -2.32
N ALA A 199 -12.31 -15.62 -2.44
CA ALA A 199 -10.92 -16.10 -2.41
C ALA A 199 -10.05 -15.75 -3.66
N ASN A 200 -10.49 -14.86 -4.55
CA ASN A 200 -9.90 -14.68 -5.88
C ASN A 200 -8.74 -13.69 -5.97
N SER A 201 -8.25 -13.15 -4.84
CA SER A 201 -7.16 -12.16 -4.84
C SER A 201 -6.04 -12.64 -3.94
N ILE A 202 -4.88 -12.98 -4.53
CA ILE A 202 -3.72 -13.55 -3.81
C ILE A 202 -3.15 -12.56 -2.80
N ASP A 203 -2.98 -11.30 -3.16
CA ASP A 203 -2.39 -10.25 -2.33
C ASP A 203 -3.21 -9.96 -1.07
N LYS A 204 -4.51 -9.76 -1.25
CA LYS A 204 -5.43 -9.45 -0.15
C LYS A 204 -5.85 -10.68 0.62
N GLY A 205 -5.90 -11.83 -0.04
CA GLY A 205 -6.10 -13.11 0.62
C GLY A 205 -5.01 -13.34 1.67
N MET A 206 -3.76 -13.12 1.34
CA MET A 206 -2.63 -13.25 2.27
C MET A 206 -2.77 -12.32 3.47
N MET A 207 -3.07 -11.04 3.25
CA MET A 207 -3.26 -10.06 4.34
C MET A 207 -4.37 -10.50 5.32
N ILE A 208 -5.50 -10.95 4.78
CA ILE A 208 -6.63 -11.43 5.59
C ILE A 208 -6.23 -12.68 6.39
N HIS A 209 -5.45 -13.60 5.81
CA HIS A 209 -4.95 -14.78 6.54
C HIS A 209 -4.13 -14.38 7.76
N TYR A 210 -3.21 -13.39 7.63
CA TYR A 210 -2.42 -12.92 8.78
C TYR A 210 -3.29 -12.28 9.87
N TYR A 211 -4.31 -11.49 9.50
CA TYR A 211 -5.23 -10.92 10.49
C TYR A 211 -6.04 -11.99 11.22
N VAL A 212 -6.64 -12.90 10.48
CA VAL A 212 -7.46 -13.98 11.08
C VAL A 212 -6.59 -14.87 11.95
N ALA A 213 -5.39 -15.23 11.47
CA ALA A 213 -4.44 -16.02 12.25
C ALA A 213 -4.04 -15.33 13.56
N MET A 214 -3.80 -14.02 13.53
CA MET A 214 -3.46 -13.26 14.73
C MET A 214 -4.62 -13.22 15.73
N HIS A 215 -5.84 -13.01 15.23
CA HIS A 215 -7.03 -13.08 16.09
C HIS A 215 -7.16 -14.44 16.79
N LEU A 216 -7.08 -15.54 16.03
CA LEU A 216 -7.19 -16.89 16.58
C LEU A 216 -6.03 -17.23 17.52
N LEU A 217 -4.79 -16.86 17.17
CA LEU A 217 -3.62 -17.07 18.02
C LEU A 217 -3.81 -16.44 19.40
N ARG A 218 -4.17 -15.16 19.44
CA ARG A 218 -4.34 -14.42 20.69
C ARG A 218 -5.52 -14.94 21.52
N ASP A 219 -6.61 -15.31 20.86
CA ASP A 219 -7.75 -15.94 21.55
C ASP A 219 -7.40 -17.31 22.13
N ARG A 220 -6.62 -18.16 21.43
CA ARG A 220 -6.10 -19.42 21.96
C ARG A 220 -5.16 -19.22 23.16
N MET A 221 -4.46 -18.09 23.20
CA MET A 221 -3.61 -17.69 24.34
C MET A 221 -4.38 -17.04 25.50
N ASN A 222 -5.70 -17.04 25.47
CA ASN A 222 -6.57 -16.37 26.43
C ASN A 222 -6.42 -14.84 26.54
N CYS A 223 -5.86 -14.21 25.51
CA CYS A 223 -5.79 -12.76 25.40
C CYS A 223 -7.05 -12.27 24.69
N GLN A 224 -8.05 -11.80 25.43
CA GLN A 224 -9.33 -11.37 24.86
C GLN A 224 -9.35 -9.86 24.56
N ILE A 225 -10.02 -9.49 23.48
CA ILE A 225 -10.42 -8.10 23.28
C ILE A 225 -11.57 -7.81 24.25
N ASP A 226 -11.46 -6.71 24.99
CA ASP A 226 -12.50 -6.30 25.92
C ASP A 226 -13.85 -6.16 25.20
N THR A 227 -14.86 -6.93 25.65
CA THR A 227 -16.21 -6.90 25.06
C THR A 227 -16.95 -5.59 25.31
N THR A 228 -16.43 -4.73 26.18
CA THR A 228 -16.95 -3.37 26.44
C THR A 228 -16.29 -2.32 25.51
N ARG A 229 -15.31 -2.72 24.71
CA ARG A 229 -14.66 -1.82 23.75
C ARG A 229 -15.69 -1.25 22.79
N GLN A 230 -15.72 0.06 22.70
CA GLN A 230 -16.55 0.78 21.73
C GLN A 230 -15.75 1.03 20.46
N PHE A 231 -16.30 0.63 19.33
CA PHE A 231 -15.83 1.02 18.01
C PHE A 231 -16.61 2.24 17.52
N LYS A 232 -15.99 3.07 16.70
CA LYS A 232 -16.67 4.24 16.09
C LYS A 232 -17.64 3.87 14.98
N VAL A 233 -17.72 2.59 14.64
CA VAL A 233 -18.59 2.03 13.60
C VAL A 233 -19.17 0.71 14.10
N ALA A 234 -20.35 0.34 13.60
CA ALA A 234 -20.93 -0.97 13.85
C ALA A 234 -19.99 -2.10 13.43
N LEU A 235 -19.84 -3.11 14.26
CA LEU A 235 -19.17 -4.34 13.83
C LEU A 235 -20.05 -5.08 12.81
N TYR A 236 -19.42 -5.73 11.83
CA TYR A 236 -20.15 -6.46 10.79
C TYR A 236 -21.16 -7.43 11.38
N LYS A 237 -22.36 -7.41 10.81
CA LYS A 237 -23.47 -8.26 11.13
C LYS A 237 -24.21 -8.61 9.85
N ALA A 238 -24.47 -9.88 9.65
CA ALA A 238 -25.20 -10.31 8.45
C ALA A 238 -26.64 -9.80 8.48
N CYS A 239 -27.10 -9.20 7.40
CA CYS A 239 -28.41 -8.57 7.31
C CYS A 239 -29.40 -9.38 6.46
N THR A 240 -28.93 -10.14 5.46
CA THR A 240 -29.78 -10.99 4.60
C THR A 240 -29.83 -12.43 5.10
N GLU A 241 -30.85 -13.20 4.72
CA GLU A 241 -30.95 -14.62 5.11
C GLU A 241 -29.79 -15.47 4.60
N GLU A 242 -29.25 -15.17 3.42
CA GLU A 242 -28.09 -15.85 2.88
C GLU A 242 -26.83 -15.53 3.69
N SER A 243 -26.59 -14.25 3.98
CA SER A 243 -25.42 -13.84 4.78
C SER A 243 -25.52 -14.32 6.22
N LYS A 244 -26.69 -14.33 6.85
CA LYS A 244 -26.91 -14.91 8.19
C LYS A 244 -26.59 -16.39 8.26
N LYS A 245 -26.96 -17.15 7.20
CA LYS A 245 -26.63 -18.58 7.11
C LYS A 245 -25.11 -18.79 7.05
N SER A 246 -24.43 -18.01 6.23
CA SER A 246 -22.96 -18.07 6.12
C SER A 246 -22.27 -17.60 7.38
N GLU A 247 -22.72 -16.50 8.01
CA GLU A 247 -22.20 -16.02 9.30
C GLU A 247 -22.36 -17.09 10.39
N SER A 248 -23.53 -17.76 10.46
CA SER A 248 -23.75 -18.86 11.40
C SER A 248 -22.80 -20.04 11.18
N ALA A 249 -22.51 -20.37 9.90
CA ALA A 249 -21.53 -21.40 9.59
C ALA A 249 -20.11 -20.99 9.98
N PHE A 250 -19.76 -19.73 9.76
CA PHE A 250 -18.47 -19.16 10.16
C PHE A 250 -18.31 -19.17 11.69
N ILE A 251 -19.32 -18.71 12.46
CA ILE A 251 -19.34 -18.77 13.93
C ILE A 251 -19.09 -20.20 14.42
N LYS A 252 -19.75 -21.21 13.82
CA LYS A 252 -19.55 -22.63 14.20
C LYS A 252 -18.11 -23.09 13.94
N LYS A 253 -17.48 -22.65 12.86
CA LYS A 253 -16.07 -22.97 12.59
C LYS A 253 -15.13 -22.25 13.57
N VAL A 254 -15.37 -20.97 13.88
CA VAL A 254 -14.61 -20.24 14.91
C VAL A 254 -14.76 -20.91 16.28
N ALA A 255 -15.96 -21.36 16.65
CA ALA A 255 -16.22 -22.07 17.90
C ALA A 255 -15.39 -23.37 18.04
N LYS A 256 -15.20 -24.10 16.94
CA LYS A 256 -14.32 -25.29 16.95
C LYS A 256 -12.86 -24.95 17.20
N GLN A 257 -12.42 -23.76 16.77
CA GLN A 257 -11.06 -23.28 16.97
C GLN A 257 -10.81 -22.74 18.39
N LEU A 258 -11.89 -22.37 19.09
CA LEU A 258 -11.88 -21.74 20.43
C LEU A 258 -12.76 -22.51 21.44
N PRO A 259 -12.48 -23.79 21.72
CA PRO A 259 -13.39 -24.65 22.49
C PRO A 259 -13.63 -24.20 23.95
N ASN A 260 -12.75 -23.40 24.51
CA ASN A 260 -12.81 -22.90 25.88
C ASN A 260 -13.56 -21.57 26.04
N ARG A 261 -14.20 -21.07 24.96
CA ARG A 261 -14.92 -19.80 24.96
C ARG A 261 -16.41 -19.98 25.03
N ASN A 262 -17.08 -19.05 25.72
CA ASN A 262 -18.54 -19.00 25.69
C ASN A 262 -19.08 -18.43 24.40
N TYR A 263 -20.36 -18.63 24.12
CA TYR A 263 -20.99 -18.22 22.86
C TYR A 263 -20.90 -16.70 22.60
N LYS A 264 -21.02 -15.86 23.64
CA LYS A 264 -20.93 -14.39 23.51
C LYS A 264 -19.54 -13.95 23.08
N GLU A 265 -18.51 -14.54 23.68
CA GLU A 265 -17.12 -14.26 23.30
C GLU A 265 -16.81 -14.70 21.87
N ILE A 266 -17.27 -15.89 21.47
CA ILE A 266 -17.09 -16.41 20.10
C ILE A 266 -17.78 -15.50 19.10
N THR A 267 -19.01 -15.08 19.37
CA THR A 267 -19.76 -14.18 18.50
C THR A 267 -19.04 -12.84 18.36
N TYR A 268 -18.57 -12.27 19.45
CA TYR A 268 -17.85 -11.00 19.45
C TYR A 268 -16.52 -11.09 18.67
N THR A 269 -15.72 -12.13 18.93
CA THR A 269 -14.49 -12.40 18.16
C THR A 269 -14.80 -12.55 16.66
N THR A 270 -15.87 -13.28 16.33
CA THR A 270 -16.30 -13.46 14.94
C THR A 270 -16.66 -12.14 14.27
N GLN A 271 -17.43 -11.29 14.94
CA GLN A 271 -17.81 -9.98 14.44
C GLN A 271 -16.57 -9.08 14.19
N ILE A 272 -15.58 -9.13 15.08
CA ILE A 272 -14.31 -8.40 14.87
C ILE A 272 -13.54 -8.94 13.66
N ILE A 273 -13.45 -10.26 13.51
CA ILE A 273 -12.80 -10.88 12.35
C ILE A 273 -13.52 -10.46 11.06
N LEU A 274 -14.84 -10.59 11.00
CA LEU A 274 -15.62 -10.21 9.82
C LEU A 274 -15.51 -8.71 9.52
N SER A 275 -15.55 -7.84 10.55
CA SER A 275 -15.33 -6.41 10.40
C SER A 275 -13.94 -6.08 9.85
N THR A 276 -12.91 -6.81 10.29
CA THR A 276 -11.56 -6.67 9.76
C THR A 276 -11.51 -7.08 8.28
N ILE A 277 -12.22 -8.15 7.90
CA ILE A 277 -12.36 -8.56 6.50
C ILE A 277 -13.05 -7.48 5.66
N VAL A 278 -14.14 -6.88 6.16
CA VAL A 278 -14.82 -5.75 5.50
C VAL A 278 -13.87 -4.58 5.30
N ALA A 279 -13.10 -4.23 6.33
CA ALA A 279 -12.17 -3.10 6.31
C ALA A 279 -11.02 -3.27 5.31
N PHE A 280 -10.54 -4.49 5.11
CA PHE A 280 -9.39 -4.81 4.28
C PHE A 280 -9.70 -5.69 3.06
N GLY A 281 -10.97 -6.05 2.89
CA GLY A 281 -11.43 -7.01 1.89
C GLY A 281 -11.09 -6.67 0.44
N SER A 282 -11.19 -7.67 -0.40
CA SER A 282 -10.88 -7.57 -1.82
C SER A 282 -12.07 -7.05 -2.62
N TYR A 283 -12.04 -5.78 -2.97
CA TYR A 283 -13.07 -5.13 -3.79
C TYR A 283 -13.12 -5.63 -5.23
N SER A 284 -12.04 -6.24 -5.72
CA SER A 284 -11.94 -6.69 -7.12
C SER A 284 -12.85 -7.85 -7.48
N SER A 285 -13.30 -8.61 -6.47
CA SER A 285 -14.12 -9.80 -6.67
C SER A 285 -15.58 -9.66 -6.22
N ILE A 286 -15.96 -8.49 -5.69
CA ILE A 286 -17.30 -8.22 -5.19
C ILE A 286 -18.04 -7.40 -6.22
N GLU A 287 -19.14 -7.94 -6.73
CA GLU A 287 -19.97 -7.34 -7.78
C GLU A 287 -21.00 -6.34 -7.23
N LYS A 288 -21.37 -6.48 -5.96
CA LYS A 288 -22.38 -5.64 -5.30
C LYS A 288 -21.92 -5.21 -3.91
N MET A 289 -22.36 -4.04 -3.52
CA MET A 289 -22.17 -3.53 -2.16
C MET A 289 -22.73 -4.51 -1.13
N PRO A 290 -21.98 -4.85 -0.06
CA PRO A 290 -22.52 -5.66 1.03
C PRO A 290 -23.78 -5.04 1.64
N SER A 291 -24.79 -5.89 1.88
CA SER A 291 -26.08 -5.47 2.46
C SER A 291 -25.94 -4.79 3.82
N PHE A 292 -24.93 -5.18 4.59
CA PHE A 292 -24.55 -4.59 5.85
C PHE A 292 -24.45 -3.06 5.81
N PHE A 293 -23.88 -2.48 4.76
CA PHE A 293 -23.70 -1.03 4.66
C PHE A 293 -25.02 -0.25 4.54
N TYR A 294 -26.06 -0.89 4.01
CA TYR A 294 -27.38 -0.28 3.81
C TYR A 294 -28.40 -0.64 4.89
N MET A 295 -28.24 -1.78 5.55
CA MET A 295 -29.29 -2.38 6.38
C MET A 295 -28.94 -2.38 7.88
N ASP A 296 -27.73 -1.98 8.26
CA ASP A 296 -27.36 -1.86 9.68
C ASP A 296 -27.84 -0.51 10.24
N GLU A 297 -28.64 -0.59 11.32
CA GLU A 297 -29.27 0.59 11.95
C GLU A 297 -28.24 1.60 12.47
N GLN A 298 -27.14 1.15 13.04
CA GLN A 298 -26.10 2.04 13.56
C GLN A 298 -25.37 2.77 12.43
N LEU A 299 -25.14 2.12 11.29
CA LEU A 299 -24.56 2.78 10.10
C LEU A 299 -25.54 3.77 9.49
N GLU A 300 -26.85 3.48 9.50
CA GLU A 300 -27.88 4.37 9.03
C GLU A 300 -27.99 5.63 9.91
N GLU A 301 -28.05 5.46 11.25
CA GLU A 301 -28.06 6.57 12.21
C GLU A 301 -26.84 7.46 12.09
N MET A 302 -25.68 6.89 11.84
CA MET A 302 -24.44 7.60 11.59
C MET A 302 -24.43 8.38 10.27
N GLY A 303 -25.34 8.05 9.35
CA GLY A 303 -25.36 8.59 7.99
C GLY A 303 -24.18 8.09 7.13
N PHE A 304 -23.72 6.87 7.39
CA PHE A 304 -22.54 6.30 6.75
C PHE A 304 -22.63 6.27 5.22
N MET A 305 -23.75 5.76 4.68
CA MET A 305 -23.95 5.70 3.24
C MET A 305 -24.16 7.08 2.61
N LYS A 306 -24.79 8.04 3.33
CA LYS A 306 -24.89 9.42 2.85
C LYS A 306 -23.51 10.05 2.64
N LEU A 307 -22.54 9.72 3.51
CA LEU A 307 -21.16 10.17 3.38
C LEU A 307 -20.48 9.55 2.14
N VAL A 308 -20.73 8.26 1.88
CA VAL A 308 -20.20 7.53 0.72
C VAL A 308 -20.80 8.08 -0.57
N ASP A 309 -22.12 8.24 -0.60
CA ASP A 309 -22.86 8.76 -1.76
C ASP A 309 -22.40 10.17 -2.11
N PHE A 310 -22.34 11.07 -1.12
CA PHE A 310 -21.85 12.43 -1.29
C PHE A 310 -20.45 12.47 -1.89
N ALA A 311 -19.51 11.65 -1.37
CA ALA A 311 -18.15 11.62 -1.88
C ALA A 311 -18.08 11.08 -3.33
N SER A 312 -18.85 10.04 -3.63
CA SER A 312 -18.88 9.41 -4.95
C SER A 312 -19.53 10.31 -6.00
N GLU A 313 -20.66 10.93 -5.67
CA GLU A 313 -21.37 11.90 -6.51
C GLU A 313 -20.48 13.11 -6.78
N ARG A 314 -19.82 13.64 -5.75
CA ARG A 314 -18.92 14.79 -5.91
C ARG A 314 -17.76 14.52 -6.86
N VAL A 315 -17.22 13.30 -6.90
CA VAL A 315 -16.22 12.90 -7.89
C VAL A 315 -16.87 12.83 -9.27
N ASN A 316 -18.00 12.15 -9.40
CA ASN A 316 -18.70 11.97 -10.68
C ASN A 316 -19.12 13.29 -11.32
N ASP A 317 -19.67 14.23 -10.55
CA ASP A 317 -20.14 15.55 -11.03
C ASP A 317 -19.00 16.44 -11.54
N ASN A 318 -17.77 16.10 -11.21
CA ASN A 318 -16.60 16.83 -11.70
C ASN A 318 -15.95 16.19 -12.93
N LEU A 319 -16.52 15.12 -13.46
CA LEU A 319 -16.05 14.47 -14.69
C LEU A 319 -16.75 15.05 -15.91
N SER A 320 -16.05 15.05 -17.05
CA SER A 320 -16.63 15.48 -18.34
C SER A 320 -17.62 14.45 -18.90
N ILE A 321 -17.37 13.18 -18.62
CA ILE A 321 -18.22 12.04 -18.97
C ILE A 321 -18.51 11.30 -17.66
N PRO A 322 -19.77 11.24 -17.21
CA PRO A 322 -20.12 10.58 -15.96
C PRO A 322 -19.76 9.09 -15.96
N PHE A 323 -19.57 8.53 -14.78
CA PHE A 323 -19.41 7.09 -14.61
C PHE A 323 -20.63 6.31 -15.06
N SER A 324 -20.44 5.12 -15.60
CA SER A 324 -21.48 4.14 -15.74
C SER A 324 -22.01 3.67 -14.38
N GLU A 325 -23.20 3.09 -14.34
CA GLU A 325 -23.78 2.56 -13.10
C GLU A 325 -22.86 1.56 -12.40
N LYS A 326 -22.19 0.70 -13.18
CA LYS A 326 -21.23 -0.29 -12.66
C LYS A 326 -20.00 0.37 -12.05
N GLU A 327 -19.48 1.42 -12.65
CA GLU A 327 -18.31 2.16 -12.13
C GLU A 327 -18.68 2.93 -10.86
N MET A 328 -19.86 3.54 -10.84
CA MET A 328 -20.38 4.19 -9.64
C MET A 328 -20.55 3.21 -8.47
N GLU A 329 -21.11 2.02 -8.71
CA GLU A 329 -21.24 1.01 -7.67
C GLU A 329 -19.86 0.55 -7.15
N LEU A 330 -18.89 0.35 -8.05
CA LEU A 330 -17.52 0.02 -7.67
C LEU A 330 -16.85 1.12 -6.86
N LEU A 331 -17.06 2.39 -7.22
CA LEU A 331 -16.55 3.55 -6.50
C LEU A 331 -17.15 3.65 -5.10
N ARG A 332 -18.49 3.60 -5.01
CA ARG A 332 -19.23 3.65 -3.74
C ARG A 332 -18.76 2.54 -2.80
N TYR A 333 -18.64 1.32 -3.30
CA TYR A 333 -18.14 0.21 -2.49
C TYR A 333 -16.70 0.44 -2.02
N SER A 334 -15.84 0.94 -2.90
CA SER A 334 -14.45 1.22 -2.54
C SER A 334 -14.35 2.30 -1.46
N PHE A 335 -15.13 3.38 -1.60
CA PHE A 335 -15.18 4.46 -0.60
C PHE A 335 -15.82 3.97 0.72
N ALA A 336 -16.88 3.16 0.65
CA ALA A 336 -17.49 2.57 1.85
C ALA A 336 -16.47 1.77 2.65
N SER A 337 -15.71 0.91 2.01
CA SER A 337 -14.73 0.08 2.71
C SER A 337 -13.54 0.87 3.24
N ILE A 338 -13.08 1.90 2.52
CA ILE A 338 -12.06 2.82 3.05
C ILE A 338 -12.60 3.53 4.29
N ASN A 339 -13.78 4.15 4.21
CA ASN A 339 -14.38 4.87 5.34
C ASN A 339 -14.61 3.95 6.53
N TYR A 340 -15.12 2.74 6.29
CA TYR A 340 -15.31 1.73 7.31
C TYR A 340 -13.99 1.38 8.03
N ARG A 341 -12.90 1.24 7.27
CA ARG A 341 -11.56 1.00 7.83
C ARG A 341 -11.11 2.14 8.73
N TYR A 342 -11.33 3.39 8.34
CA TYR A 342 -10.96 4.55 9.14
C TYR A 342 -11.76 4.61 10.45
N PHE A 343 -13.03 4.29 10.42
CA PHE A 343 -13.86 4.23 11.63
C PHE A 343 -13.52 3.02 12.53
N LEU A 344 -13.24 1.86 11.93
CA LEU A 344 -12.89 0.64 12.68
C LEU A 344 -11.53 0.77 13.37
N LEU A 345 -10.53 1.26 12.65
CA LEU A 345 -9.15 1.37 13.14
C LEU A 345 -8.87 2.68 13.88
N ASP A 346 -9.67 3.71 13.63
CA ASP A 346 -9.50 5.04 14.23
C ASP A 346 -8.04 5.54 14.15
N ASN A 347 -7.53 6.05 15.25
CA ASN A 347 -6.17 6.56 15.33
C ASN A 347 -5.07 5.52 14.99
N LEU A 348 -5.37 4.24 15.04
CA LEU A 348 -4.43 3.20 14.63
C LEU A 348 -4.00 3.34 13.17
N ILE A 349 -4.90 3.79 12.31
CA ILE A 349 -4.59 3.89 10.87
C ILE A 349 -3.45 4.87 10.59
N ASN A 350 -3.38 6.00 11.31
CA ASN A 350 -2.30 6.98 11.16
C ASN A 350 -0.96 6.45 11.69
N ARG A 351 -1.01 5.46 12.58
CA ARG A 351 0.15 4.90 13.29
C ARG A 351 0.80 3.71 12.57
N PHE A 352 0.12 3.19 11.52
CA PHE A 352 0.66 2.10 10.68
C PHE A 352 1.35 2.58 9.40
N ASN A 353 1.45 3.88 9.17
CA ASN A 353 2.06 4.46 7.96
C ASN A 353 3.48 3.96 7.70
N ASN A 354 4.25 3.71 8.77
CA ASN A 354 5.63 3.27 8.65
C ASN A 354 5.78 1.74 8.51
N ILE A 355 4.69 0.97 8.73
CA ILE A 355 4.74 -0.49 8.68
C ILE A 355 4.31 -1.01 7.31
N VAL A 356 3.45 -0.28 6.59
CA VAL A 356 3.04 -0.64 5.23
C VAL A 356 3.99 0.03 4.24
N PRO A 357 4.99 -0.70 3.71
CA PRO A 357 5.90 -0.13 2.72
C PRO A 357 5.14 0.19 1.44
N GLY A 358 5.46 1.28 0.81
CA GLY A 358 5.04 1.58 -0.56
C GLY A 358 3.96 2.63 -0.72
N TYR A 359 3.32 3.09 0.37
CA TYR A 359 2.31 4.14 0.26
C TYR A 359 2.86 5.57 0.35
N THR A 360 4.09 5.80 0.85
CA THR A 360 4.59 7.15 1.08
C THR A 360 5.77 7.58 0.21
N ASP A 361 6.75 6.72 -0.07
CA ASP A 361 7.96 7.12 -0.80
C ASP A 361 7.96 6.72 -2.29
N LEU A 362 7.42 5.55 -2.62
CA LEU A 362 7.13 5.19 -4.01
C LEU A 362 6.06 6.13 -4.60
N ASP A 363 5.08 6.51 -3.80
CA ASP A 363 3.99 7.43 -4.14
C ASP A 363 4.49 8.82 -4.60
N ARG A 364 5.54 9.39 -4.00
CA ARG A 364 6.01 10.73 -4.43
C ARG A 364 6.62 10.73 -5.82
N ASN A 365 7.30 9.66 -6.22
CA ASN A 365 7.87 9.53 -7.55
C ASN A 365 6.85 9.02 -8.58
N ILE A 366 5.95 8.13 -8.15
CA ILE A 366 4.86 7.62 -8.96
C ILE A 366 3.76 8.69 -9.13
N ARG A 367 3.46 9.53 -8.14
CA ARG A 367 2.51 10.66 -8.24
C ARG A 367 2.82 11.64 -9.38
N LYS A 368 4.06 11.71 -9.84
CA LYS A 368 4.42 12.51 -11.02
C LYS A 368 3.94 11.93 -12.35
N ILE A 369 3.52 10.66 -12.37
CA ILE A 369 3.18 9.93 -13.59
C ILE A 369 1.69 9.52 -13.62
N HIS A 370 0.92 9.71 -12.53
CA HIS A 370 -0.43 9.14 -12.41
C HIS A 370 -1.51 9.94 -13.15
N LYS A 371 -2.42 9.16 -13.76
CA LYS A 371 -3.65 9.57 -14.45
C LYS A 371 -4.54 10.53 -13.66
N VAL A 372 -4.43 10.53 -12.33
CA VAL A 372 -5.34 11.24 -11.41
C VAL A 372 -4.76 12.50 -10.79
N ASN A 373 -3.57 12.97 -11.21
CA ASN A 373 -2.99 14.20 -10.66
C ASN A 373 -3.89 15.43 -10.79
N HIS A 374 -4.78 15.44 -11.80
CA HIS A 374 -5.77 16.49 -11.97
C HIS A 374 -6.93 16.40 -10.96
N LEU A 375 -7.18 15.22 -10.37
CA LEU A 375 -8.19 15.01 -9.32
C LEU A 375 -7.68 15.31 -7.91
N GLU A 376 -6.36 15.38 -7.70
CA GLU A 376 -5.78 15.66 -6.38
C GLU A 376 -6.37 16.93 -5.72
N PRO A 377 -6.50 18.08 -6.42
CA PRO A 377 -7.13 19.25 -5.84
C PRO A 377 -8.61 19.04 -5.49
N LEU A 378 -9.34 18.25 -6.31
CA LEU A 378 -10.73 17.92 -6.03
C LEU A 378 -10.85 17.07 -4.78
N ILE A 379 -10.06 16.01 -4.68
CA ILE A 379 -10.10 15.10 -3.54
C ILE A 379 -9.61 15.79 -2.27
N SER A 380 -8.58 16.63 -2.35
CA SER A 380 -8.12 17.44 -1.21
C SER A 380 -9.19 18.43 -0.74
N GLN A 381 -9.97 19.01 -1.66
CA GLN A 381 -11.11 19.86 -1.31
C GLN A 381 -12.25 19.03 -0.71
N LEU A 382 -12.57 17.87 -1.31
CA LEU A 382 -13.63 16.97 -0.86
C LEU A 382 -13.49 16.58 0.60
N VAL A 383 -12.32 16.07 1.00
CA VAL A 383 -12.09 15.61 2.38
C VAL A 383 -12.14 16.74 3.41
N ASN A 384 -12.05 17.98 2.97
CA ASN A 384 -12.15 19.18 3.80
C ASN A 384 -13.57 19.76 3.91
N LEU A 385 -14.54 19.22 3.18
CA LEU A 385 -15.92 19.69 3.25
C LEU A 385 -16.58 19.33 4.58
N LYS A 386 -17.59 20.12 4.95
CA LYS A 386 -18.34 19.95 6.22
C LYS A 386 -19.00 18.57 6.32
N GLU A 387 -19.44 18.03 5.21
CA GLU A 387 -20.07 16.72 5.08
C GLU A 387 -19.10 15.59 5.48
N MET A 388 -17.79 15.77 5.21
CA MET A 388 -16.72 14.81 5.53
C MET A 388 -16.15 14.97 6.96
N ARG A 389 -16.75 15.81 7.80
CA ARG A 389 -16.24 16.19 9.14
C ARG A 389 -15.89 14.99 10.04
N LEU A 390 -16.61 13.87 9.91
CA LEU A 390 -16.37 12.67 10.69
C LEU A 390 -15.02 12.00 10.35
N LEU A 391 -14.53 12.19 9.13
CA LEU A 391 -13.26 11.69 8.64
C LEU A 391 -12.15 12.74 8.65
N LYS A 392 -12.44 13.97 9.10
CA LYS A 392 -11.47 15.08 9.19
C LYS A 392 -10.15 14.73 9.88
N PRO A 393 -10.12 13.94 10.98
CA PRO A 393 -8.87 13.56 11.61
C PRO A 393 -7.92 12.75 10.70
N PHE A 394 -8.41 12.26 9.56
CA PHE A 394 -7.69 11.38 8.63
C PHE A 394 -7.50 12.03 7.25
N GLU A 395 -7.77 13.33 7.09
CA GLU A 395 -7.90 13.99 5.78
C GLU A 395 -6.73 13.75 4.83
N GLU A 396 -5.48 13.88 5.29
CA GLU A 396 -4.30 13.72 4.43
C GLU A 396 -4.20 12.30 3.84
N ARG A 397 -4.41 11.30 4.69
CA ARG A 397 -4.33 9.91 4.29
C ARG A 397 -5.57 9.48 3.50
N LEU A 398 -6.74 9.92 3.92
CA LEU A 398 -8.00 9.62 3.23
C LEU A 398 -7.95 10.12 1.78
N ALA A 399 -7.42 11.33 1.56
CA ALA A 399 -7.23 11.87 0.22
C ALA A 399 -6.32 10.97 -0.63
N SER A 400 -5.21 10.51 -0.05
CA SER A 400 -4.28 9.58 -0.72
C SER A 400 -4.96 8.24 -1.05
N ASP A 401 -5.69 7.64 -0.10
CA ASP A 401 -6.35 6.36 -0.31
C ASP A 401 -7.47 6.45 -1.36
N TYR A 402 -8.22 7.56 -1.39
CA TYR A 402 -9.21 7.82 -2.43
C TYR A 402 -8.56 7.94 -3.81
N LEU A 403 -7.48 8.72 -3.94
CA LEU A 403 -6.75 8.85 -5.20
C LEU A 403 -6.20 7.51 -5.71
N ILE A 404 -5.67 6.67 -4.81
CA ILE A 404 -5.17 5.34 -5.18
C ILE A 404 -6.30 4.44 -5.72
N ILE A 405 -7.47 4.48 -5.09
CA ILE A 405 -8.62 3.70 -5.57
C ILE A 405 -9.08 4.19 -6.94
N LEU A 406 -9.18 5.48 -7.12
CA LEU A 406 -9.55 6.08 -8.39
C LEU A 406 -8.57 5.66 -9.49
N ASP A 407 -7.26 5.77 -9.24
CA ASP A 407 -6.21 5.39 -10.20
C ASP A 407 -6.26 3.89 -10.57
N LYS A 408 -6.49 3.02 -9.60
CA LYS A 408 -6.41 1.58 -9.80
C LYS A 408 -7.70 0.92 -10.32
N ARG A 409 -8.84 1.58 -10.17
CA ARG A 409 -10.15 0.98 -10.39
C ARG A 409 -10.90 1.53 -11.58
N ILE A 410 -10.62 2.77 -11.94
CA ILE A 410 -11.36 3.50 -12.95
C ILE A 410 -10.41 3.98 -14.03
N ASP A 411 -10.78 3.73 -15.28
CA ASP A 411 -10.05 4.30 -16.40
C ASP A 411 -10.48 5.75 -16.63
N PHE A 412 -9.84 6.69 -15.93
CA PHE A 412 -10.15 8.10 -16.05
C PHE A 412 -9.92 8.68 -17.43
N SER A 413 -9.16 8.01 -18.31
CA SER A 413 -8.93 8.51 -19.67
C SER A 413 -10.22 8.67 -20.44
N ILE A 414 -11.20 7.77 -20.22
CA ILE A 414 -12.51 7.81 -20.90
C ILE A 414 -13.49 8.81 -20.28
N HIS A 415 -13.22 9.31 -19.08
CA HIS A 415 -14.08 10.23 -18.33
C HIS A 415 -13.62 11.70 -18.40
N THR A 416 -12.54 11.99 -19.12
CA THR A 416 -11.99 13.33 -19.34
C THR A 416 -12.15 13.78 -20.78
N LEU A 417 -12.22 15.09 -21.02
CA LEU A 417 -12.21 15.63 -22.37
C LEU A 417 -10.90 15.24 -23.08
N PRO A 418 -10.97 14.86 -24.38
CA PRO A 418 -9.77 14.48 -25.11
C PRO A 418 -8.81 15.66 -25.23
N ILE A 419 -7.52 15.37 -25.08
CA ILE A 419 -6.44 16.30 -25.40
C ILE A 419 -6.11 16.10 -26.88
N LYS A 420 -6.31 17.14 -27.67
CA LYS A 420 -6.08 17.12 -29.11
C LYS A 420 -4.62 17.44 -29.41
N VAL A 421 -3.92 16.49 -30.01
CA VAL A 421 -2.47 16.57 -30.26
C VAL A 421 -2.18 16.44 -31.74
N THR A 422 -1.31 17.29 -32.25
CA THR A 422 -0.72 17.17 -33.58
C THR A 422 0.78 16.90 -33.44
N ILE A 423 1.26 15.86 -34.13
CA ILE A 423 2.69 15.52 -34.16
C ILE A 423 3.25 15.89 -35.51
N LEU A 424 4.33 16.67 -35.48
CA LEU A 424 5.09 17.13 -36.66
C LEU A 424 6.44 16.42 -36.64
N SER A 425 6.66 15.50 -37.57
CA SER A 425 7.91 14.72 -37.61
C SER A 425 8.55 14.78 -38.98
N THR A 426 9.88 14.88 -38.99
CA THR A 426 10.71 14.89 -40.22
C THR A 426 10.92 13.49 -40.81
N ILE A 427 10.72 12.42 -40.00
CA ILE A 427 10.97 11.06 -40.47
C ILE A 427 9.66 10.36 -40.86
N SER A 428 8.74 10.20 -39.92
CA SER A 428 7.46 9.54 -40.16
C SER A 428 6.48 9.94 -39.07
N ASN A 429 5.43 10.66 -39.47
CA ASN A 429 4.34 10.99 -38.53
C ASN A 429 3.67 9.74 -37.96
N GLU A 430 3.46 8.71 -38.77
CA GLU A 430 2.80 7.49 -38.34
C GLU A 430 3.55 6.78 -37.22
N THR A 431 4.91 6.68 -37.34
CA THR A 431 5.74 6.06 -36.29
C THR A 431 5.73 6.90 -35.01
N ALA A 432 5.88 8.22 -35.13
CA ALA A 432 5.85 9.13 -33.98
C ALA A 432 4.48 9.13 -33.28
N VAL A 433 3.38 9.10 -34.05
CA VAL A 433 2.01 8.96 -33.51
C VAL A 433 1.85 7.62 -32.81
N PHE A 434 2.32 6.51 -33.40
CA PHE A 434 2.22 5.20 -32.81
C PHE A 434 2.95 5.14 -31.45
N ASP A 435 4.21 5.63 -31.38
CA ASP A 435 4.99 5.65 -30.15
C ASP A 435 4.36 6.55 -29.09
N PHE A 436 3.85 7.72 -29.49
CA PHE A 436 3.12 8.62 -28.62
C PHE A 436 1.87 7.96 -28.02
N MET A 437 1.02 7.41 -28.87
CA MET A 437 -0.22 6.75 -28.44
C MET A 437 0.07 5.54 -27.56
N ARG A 438 1.04 4.71 -27.94
CA ARG A 438 1.46 3.55 -27.16
C ARG A 438 1.88 3.91 -25.75
N TYR A 439 2.56 5.03 -25.55
CA TYR A 439 3.08 5.45 -24.25
C TYR A 439 2.04 6.23 -23.42
N PHE A 440 1.32 7.18 -24.04
CA PHE A 440 0.50 8.15 -23.32
C PHE A 440 -1.00 7.84 -23.28
N SER A 441 -1.55 7.01 -24.20
CA SER A 441 -2.99 6.72 -24.22
C SER A 441 -3.48 5.98 -22.97
N SER A 442 -2.60 5.29 -22.28
CA SER A 442 -2.93 4.68 -20.99
C SER A 442 -3.06 5.69 -19.85
N TYR A 443 -2.60 6.94 -20.05
CA TYR A 443 -2.57 8.00 -19.03
C TYR A 443 -3.54 9.14 -19.30
N TYR A 444 -3.86 9.40 -20.57
CA TYR A 444 -4.66 10.54 -21.01
C TYR A 444 -5.68 10.11 -22.06
N ASN A 445 -6.83 10.79 -22.09
CA ASN A 445 -7.71 10.74 -23.24
C ASN A 445 -7.08 11.57 -24.37
N LEU A 446 -6.65 10.92 -25.43
CA LEU A 446 -5.89 11.55 -26.53
C LEU A 446 -6.63 11.43 -27.84
N GLU A 447 -6.67 12.53 -28.60
CA GLU A 447 -7.19 12.59 -29.96
C GLU A 447 -6.08 13.16 -30.87
N ILE A 448 -5.68 12.39 -31.89
CA ILE A 448 -4.69 12.85 -32.86
C ILE A 448 -5.38 13.63 -33.98
N ILE A 449 -4.95 14.86 -34.15
CA ILE A 449 -5.38 15.74 -35.23
C ILE A 449 -4.25 15.80 -36.28
N ASN A 450 -4.54 15.28 -37.49
CA ASN A 450 -3.51 15.16 -38.57
C ASN A 450 -3.29 16.44 -39.38
N GLN A 451 -3.73 17.58 -38.85
CA GLN A 451 -3.57 18.88 -39.50
C GLN A 451 -3.31 19.96 -38.47
N VAL A 452 -2.77 21.08 -38.94
CA VAL A 452 -2.66 22.28 -38.10
C VAL A 452 -4.06 22.91 -38.00
N ASP A 453 -4.57 23.00 -36.79
CA ASP A 453 -5.93 23.46 -36.49
C ASP A 453 -5.96 24.22 -35.17
N PRO A 454 -6.70 25.33 -35.05
CA PRO A 454 -6.85 26.07 -33.80
C PRO A 454 -7.44 25.20 -32.64
N VAL A 455 -8.10 24.10 -32.96
CA VAL A 455 -8.69 23.17 -31.98
C VAL A 455 -7.65 22.26 -31.28
N VAL A 456 -6.40 22.23 -31.81
CA VAL A 456 -5.29 21.46 -31.23
C VAL A 456 -4.90 22.06 -29.88
N ASP A 457 -4.67 21.22 -28.90
CA ASP A 457 -4.24 21.63 -27.56
C ASP A 457 -2.72 21.64 -27.40
N LEU A 458 -2.02 20.76 -28.14
CA LEU A 458 -0.56 20.57 -28.05
C LEU A 458 0.02 20.15 -29.38
N TYR A 459 1.09 20.82 -29.78
CA TYR A 459 1.94 20.40 -30.88
C TYR A 459 3.21 19.74 -30.34
N ILE A 460 3.64 18.64 -30.94
CA ILE A 460 4.92 17.97 -30.66
C ILE A 460 5.71 17.99 -31.96
N SER A 461 6.95 18.51 -31.93
CA SER A 461 7.77 18.64 -33.17
C SER A 461 9.21 18.19 -32.94
N ASP A 462 9.76 17.42 -33.86
CA ASP A 462 11.17 17.04 -33.88
C ASP A 462 12.04 18.04 -34.68
N PHE A 463 11.46 19.15 -35.12
CA PHE A 463 12.17 20.26 -35.79
C PHE A 463 11.66 21.61 -35.28
N SER A 464 12.53 22.62 -35.40
CA SER A 464 12.18 24.00 -35.02
C SER A 464 11.27 24.64 -36.06
N VAL A 465 10.16 25.21 -35.61
CA VAL A 465 9.24 25.99 -36.47
C VAL A 465 9.53 27.47 -36.30
N SER A 466 9.74 28.20 -37.40
CA SER A 466 10.06 29.62 -37.30
C SER A 466 8.85 30.46 -36.86
N PRO A 467 9.07 31.62 -36.20
CA PRO A 467 7.98 32.52 -35.78
C PRO A 467 7.08 32.97 -36.92
N GLU A 468 7.62 33.17 -38.11
CA GLU A 468 6.86 33.55 -39.28
C GLU A 468 5.89 32.45 -39.72
N VAL A 469 6.34 31.21 -39.69
CA VAL A 469 5.51 30.05 -40.01
C VAL A 469 4.43 29.83 -38.93
N LEU A 470 4.75 29.98 -37.63
CA LEU A 470 3.77 29.92 -36.56
C LEU A 470 2.67 30.96 -36.71
N THR A 471 3.07 32.21 -37.09
CA THR A 471 2.12 33.29 -37.30
C THR A 471 1.25 33.03 -38.55
N SER A 472 1.82 32.54 -39.62
CA SER A 472 1.09 32.25 -40.87
C SER A 472 0.09 31.10 -40.68
N LEU A 473 0.44 30.11 -39.88
CA LEU A 473 -0.43 28.97 -39.52
C LEU A 473 -1.36 29.24 -38.33
N ARG A 474 -1.29 30.43 -37.72
CA ARG A 474 -2.06 30.85 -36.55
C ARG A 474 -1.93 29.89 -35.37
N ILE A 475 -0.73 29.33 -35.18
CA ILE A 475 -0.44 28.43 -34.04
C ILE A 475 -0.12 29.29 -32.82
N ASN A 476 -1.02 29.29 -31.85
CA ASN A 476 -0.87 29.95 -30.55
C ASN A 476 -0.74 28.98 -29.39
N GLN A 477 -0.91 27.68 -29.67
CA GLN A 477 -0.87 26.61 -28.68
C GLN A 477 0.58 26.23 -28.35
N PRO A 478 0.83 25.61 -27.20
CA PRO A 478 2.16 25.17 -26.82
C PRO A 478 2.74 24.15 -27.82
N ILE A 479 4.04 24.30 -28.09
CA ILE A 479 4.80 23.34 -28.88
C ILE A 479 5.87 22.73 -27.99
N VAL A 480 5.94 21.41 -27.96
CA VAL A 480 7.00 20.66 -27.30
C VAL A 480 7.98 20.17 -28.34
N TYR A 481 9.20 20.70 -28.27
CA TYR A 481 10.29 20.25 -29.15
C TYR A 481 10.98 19.04 -28.57
N VAL A 482 11.09 17.99 -29.36
CA VAL A 482 11.63 16.65 -28.98
C VAL A 482 12.77 16.27 -29.95
N ASN A 483 13.56 15.29 -29.57
CA ASN A 483 14.55 14.73 -30.49
C ASN A 483 13.87 13.85 -31.53
N THR A 484 14.46 13.71 -32.71
CA THR A 484 13.95 12.84 -33.78
C THR A 484 13.76 11.38 -33.30
N ARG A 485 14.67 10.90 -32.43
CA ARG A 485 14.46 9.68 -31.61
C ARG A 485 14.23 10.15 -30.19
N TRP A 486 13.03 9.98 -29.70
CA TRP A 486 12.64 10.46 -28.37
C TRP A 486 13.50 9.85 -27.29
N LEU A 487 14.08 10.70 -26.47
CA LEU A 487 14.83 10.35 -25.28
C LEU A 487 13.92 10.37 -24.06
N GLU A 488 14.34 9.79 -22.95
CA GLU A 488 13.59 9.80 -21.67
C GLU A 488 13.18 11.22 -21.26
N SER A 489 14.09 12.20 -21.46
CA SER A 489 13.79 13.61 -21.19
C SER A 489 12.66 14.18 -22.05
N ASP A 490 12.44 13.66 -23.26
CA ASP A 490 11.37 14.11 -24.14
C ASP A 490 10.02 13.58 -23.67
N TYR A 491 9.96 12.32 -23.23
CA TYR A 491 8.76 11.76 -22.60
C TYR A 491 8.36 12.54 -21.34
N VAL A 492 9.31 12.96 -20.52
CA VAL A 492 9.05 13.80 -19.35
C VAL A 492 8.46 15.15 -19.74
N LYS A 493 9.05 15.83 -20.73
CA LYS A 493 8.55 17.14 -21.23
C LYS A 493 7.15 17.04 -21.79
N ILE A 494 6.87 16.00 -22.58
CA ILE A 494 5.53 15.76 -23.15
C ILE A 494 4.54 15.54 -22.00
N ASN A 495 4.86 14.65 -21.06
CA ASN A 495 4.00 14.34 -19.92
C ASN A 495 3.65 15.59 -19.09
N ASP A 496 4.63 16.44 -18.79
CA ASP A 496 4.42 17.69 -18.05
C ASP A 496 3.44 18.65 -18.76
N ASN A 497 3.48 18.70 -20.09
CA ASN A 497 2.56 19.53 -20.87
C ASN A 497 1.16 18.91 -20.94
N LEU A 498 1.06 17.59 -21.16
CA LEU A 498 -0.22 16.88 -21.14
C LEU A 498 -0.90 17.02 -19.78
N ALA A 499 -0.18 16.87 -18.68
CA ALA A 499 -0.71 17.05 -17.33
C ALA A 499 -1.26 18.48 -17.08
N LYS A 500 -0.54 19.51 -17.58
CA LYS A 500 -1.00 20.91 -17.49
C LYS A 500 -2.28 21.14 -18.29
N ILE A 501 -2.37 20.57 -19.49
CA ILE A 501 -3.56 20.69 -20.35
C ILE A 501 -4.73 19.94 -19.76
N ALA A 502 -4.54 18.70 -19.30
CA ALA A 502 -5.55 17.91 -18.61
C ALA A 502 -6.13 18.68 -17.43
N ARG A 503 -5.27 19.28 -16.60
CA ARG A 503 -5.70 20.11 -15.46
C ARG A 503 -6.50 21.34 -15.88
N LYS A 504 -6.07 22.03 -16.96
CA LYS A 504 -6.82 23.19 -17.48
C LYS A 504 -8.20 22.79 -17.97
N LYS A 505 -8.32 21.69 -18.74
CA LYS A 505 -9.60 21.19 -19.24
C LYS A 505 -10.53 20.75 -18.11
N PHE A 506 -9.98 20.12 -17.09
CA PHE A 506 -10.74 19.73 -15.89
C PHE A 506 -11.29 20.93 -15.11
N ILE A 507 -10.53 22.03 -15.00
CA ILE A 507 -10.96 23.26 -14.33
C ILE A 507 -11.95 24.06 -15.18
N ALA A 508 -11.75 24.10 -16.51
CA ALA A 508 -12.61 24.85 -17.43
C ALA A 508 -14.04 24.26 -17.46
N ASN A 509 -14.15 22.94 -17.39
CA ASN A 509 -15.44 22.24 -17.36
C ASN A 509 -16.30 22.55 -16.10
N LYS A 510 -15.72 23.19 -15.08
CA LYS A 510 -16.43 23.63 -13.86
C LYS A 510 -17.13 24.97 -13.98
N LYS A 511 -16.93 25.71 -15.09
CA LYS A 511 -17.45 27.07 -15.25
C LYS A 511 -18.70 27.17 -16.12
N ASP A 512 -19.05 26.08 -16.80
CA ASP A 512 -20.28 25.91 -17.57
C ASP A 512 -21.28 25.00 -16.82
#